data_7b60c3541a17c8457295dd36f034129e
#
_entry.id   7b60c3541a17c8457295dd36f034129e
#
_cell.length_a   1.000
_cell.length_b   1.000
_cell.length_c   1.000
_cell.angle_alpha   90.00
_cell.angle_beta   90.00
_cell.angle_gamma   90.00
#
_symmetry.space_group_name_H-M   'P 1'
#
loop_
_entity.id
_entity.type
_entity.pdbx_description
1 polymer ?
#
loop_
_entity_poly.entity_id
_entity_poly.type
_entity_poly.pdbx_seq_one_letter_code
_entity_poly.pdbx_strand_id
1 'polypeptide(L)'
;MTYSEQHLKEASEILTKLDTDAIEGMAALLVRVRADGGRLFFLGVGGSAGNCSHAVNDFRKIVGIEAYAPTDNVSELTARTNDEGWDTVFIEWLKISRLNDKDAVFVFSVGGGNLEKNVSPNLVRALQHAKSVGAAITGVVGRDGGFTATV
;
A
#
# COMPACT_ATOMS: atom_id res chain seq x y z
N MET A 1 -30.72 -18.15 7.69
CA MET A 1 -29.60 -17.25 7.98
C MET A 1 -29.78 -16.01 7.11
N THR A 2 -29.85 -14.85 7.74
CA THR A 2 -29.96 -13.59 7.02
C THR A 2 -28.63 -13.19 6.39
N TYR A 3 -28.63 -12.24 5.46
CA TYR A 3 -27.40 -11.70 4.86
C TYR A 3 -26.41 -11.18 5.92
N SER A 4 -26.93 -10.44 6.91
CA SER A 4 -26.10 -9.88 7.98
C SER A 4 -25.45 -10.96 8.85
N GLU A 5 -26.20 -12.01 9.21
CA GLU A 5 -25.65 -13.15 9.96
C GLU A 5 -24.54 -13.87 9.17
N GLN A 6 -24.76 -14.08 7.88
CA GLN A 6 -23.75 -14.69 7.01
C GLN A 6 -22.50 -13.81 6.92
N HIS A 7 -22.67 -12.51 6.68
CA HIS A 7 -21.54 -11.56 6.58
C HIS A 7 -20.69 -11.52 7.85
N LEU A 8 -21.35 -11.45 9.03
CA LEU A 8 -20.65 -11.47 10.31
C LEU A 8 -19.90 -12.78 10.56
N LYS A 9 -20.50 -13.91 10.16
CA LYS A 9 -19.85 -15.21 10.25
C LYS A 9 -18.59 -15.26 9.36
N GLU A 10 -18.69 -14.86 8.09
CA GLU A 10 -17.57 -14.82 7.16
C GLU A 10 -16.45 -13.89 7.66
N ALA A 11 -16.79 -12.70 8.18
CA ALA A 11 -15.82 -11.78 8.76
C ALA A 11 -15.08 -12.41 9.96
N SER A 12 -15.81 -13.12 10.84
CA SER A 12 -15.21 -13.83 11.97
C SER A 12 -14.29 -14.95 11.52
N GLU A 13 -14.67 -15.70 10.49
CA GLU A 13 -13.84 -16.77 9.92
C GLU A 13 -12.56 -16.21 9.30
N ILE A 14 -12.61 -15.06 8.63
CA ILE A 14 -11.42 -14.38 8.10
C ILE A 14 -10.47 -14.00 9.23
N LEU A 15 -10.99 -13.37 10.29
CA LEU A 15 -10.17 -12.96 11.44
C LEU A 15 -9.44 -14.13 12.10
N THR A 16 -10.09 -15.31 12.22
CA THR A 16 -9.47 -16.49 12.81
C THR A 16 -8.41 -17.17 11.93
N LYS A 17 -8.37 -16.82 10.63
CA LYS A 17 -7.42 -17.37 9.65
C LYS A 17 -6.27 -16.42 9.34
N LEU A 18 -6.25 -15.21 9.92
CA LEU A 18 -5.14 -14.29 9.72
C LEU A 18 -3.86 -14.88 10.28
N ASP A 19 -2.79 -14.78 9.51
CA ASP A 19 -1.44 -15.17 9.91
C ASP A 19 -0.88 -14.14 10.89
N THR A 20 -0.85 -14.48 12.17
CA THR A 20 -0.35 -13.62 13.23
C THR A 20 1.15 -13.36 13.10
N ASP A 21 1.93 -14.31 12.58
CA ASP A 21 3.38 -14.14 12.40
C ASP A 21 3.66 -13.14 11.28
N ALA A 22 2.83 -13.13 10.22
CA ALA A 22 2.91 -12.12 9.17
C ALA A 22 2.57 -10.71 9.70
N ILE A 23 1.59 -10.59 10.60
CA ILE A 23 1.24 -9.32 11.25
C ILE A 23 2.38 -8.82 12.13
N GLU A 24 2.96 -9.68 12.96
CA GLU A 24 4.12 -9.34 13.80
C GLU A 24 5.37 -8.99 12.95
N GLY A 25 5.58 -9.70 11.85
CA GLY A 25 6.64 -9.39 10.87
C GLY A 25 6.48 -8.01 10.24
N MET A 26 5.24 -7.63 9.89
CA MET A 26 4.92 -6.29 9.42
C MET A 26 5.19 -5.22 10.48
N ALA A 27 4.75 -5.45 11.72
CA ALA A 27 5.01 -4.54 12.83
C ALA A 27 6.52 -4.35 13.07
N ALA A 28 7.30 -5.44 13.05
CA ALA A 28 8.77 -5.39 13.18
C ALA A 28 9.43 -4.62 12.03
N LEU A 29 8.93 -4.75 10.80
CA LEU A 29 9.38 -3.95 9.65
C LEU A 29 9.15 -2.45 9.90
N LEU A 30 7.96 -2.07 10.34
CA LEU A 30 7.63 -0.66 10.60
C LEU A 30 8.48 -0.06 11.73
N VAL A 31 8.79 -0.85 12.75
CA VAL A 31 9.72 -0.46 13.83
C VAL A 31 11.11 -0.19 13.26
N ARG A 32 11.62 -1.03 12.36
CA ARG A 32 12.92 -0.81 11.69
C ARG A 32 12.91 0.44 10.83
N VAL A 33 11.89 0.63 9.99
CA VAL A 33 11.75 1.86 9.17
C VAL A 33 11.84 3.10 10.04
N ARG A 34 11.14 3.11 11.18
CA ARG A 34 11.20 4.22 12.14
C ARG A 34 12.60 4.40 12.71
N ALA A 35 13.26 3.33 13.13
CA ALA A 35 14.59 3.37 13.76
C ALA A 35 15.66 3.87 12.78
N ASP A 36 15.55 3.51 11.50
CA ASP A 36 16.49 3.88 10.44
C ASP A 36 16.23 5.28 9.86
N GLY A 37 15.21 5.98 10.36
CA GLY A 37 14.79 7.28 9.84
C GLY A 37 14.20 7.21 8.43
N GLY A 38 13.66 6.05 8.06
CA GLY A 38 12.97 5.83 6.79
C GLY A 38 11.55 6.38 6.80
N ARG A 39 10.91 6.35 5.63
CA ARG A 39 9.57 6.89 5.38
C ARG A 39 8.62 5.79 4.93
N LEU A 40 7.33 6.04 5.12
CA LEU A 40 6.27 5.16 4.62
C LEU A 40 5.55 5.81 3.44
N PHE A 41 5.35 5.04 2.37
CA PHE A 41 4.55 5.45 1.22
C PHE A 41 3.34 4.53 1.09
N PHE A 42 2.17 5.04 1.39
CA PHE A 42 0.91 4.29 1.34
C PHE A 42 0.31 4.37 -0.05
N LEU A 43 0.11 3.22 -0.68
CA LEU A 43 -0.45 3.11 -2.02
C LEU A 43 -1.79 2.37 -2.00
N GLY A 44 -2.79 2.98 -2.61
CA GLY A 44 -4.13 2.40 -2.73
C GLY A 44 -4.98 3.18 -3.72
N VAL A 45 -6.04 2.55 -4.22
CA VAL A 45 -6.94 3.12 -5.22
C VAL A 45 -8.38 3.07 -4.69
N GLY A 46 -9.16 4.12 -4.93
CA GLY A 46 -10.56 4.19 -4.49
C GLY A 46 -10.69 4.17 -2.97
N GLY A 47 -11.48 3.25 -2.42
CA GLY A 47 -11.63 3.10 -0.96
C GLY A 47 -10.29 2.81 -0.26
N SER A 48 -9.41 2.08 -0.91
CA SER A 48 -8.05 1.84 -0.40
C SER A 48 -7.22 3.12 -0.32
N ALA A 49 -7.42 4.10 -1.21
CA ALA A 49 -6.79 5.43 -1.09
C ALA A 49 -7.28 6.18 0.16
N GLY A 50 -8.57 6.07 0.48
CA GLY A 50 -9.11 6.61 1.74
C GLY A 50 -8.44 5.99 2.97
N ASN A 51 -8.20 4.67 2.97
CA ASN A 51 -7.42 4.00 4.02
C ASN A 51 -5.98 4.50 4.07
N CYS A 52 -5.34 4.76 2.92
CA CYS A 52 -3.99 5.34 2.86
C CYS A 52 -3.93 6.71 3.55
N SER A 53 -4.84 7.61 3.20
CA SER A 53 -4.90 8.96 3.80
C SER A 53 -5.09 8.91 5.31
N HIS A 54 -5.97 8.01 5.79
CA HIS A 54 -6.16 7.81 7.23
C HIS A 54 -4.89 7.27 7.89
N ALA A 55 -4.27 6.25 7.31
CA ALA A 55 -3.02 5.67 7.82
C ALA A 55 -1.88 6.70 7.88
N VAL A 56 -1.72 7.55 6.86
CA VAL A 56 -0.74 8.65 6.88
C VAL A 56 -0.92 9.53 8.11
N ASN A 57 -2.15 9.93 8.43
CA ASN A 57 -2.43 10.73 9.63
C ASN A 57 -1.97 10.00 10.91
N ASP A 58 -2.33 8.75 11.07
CA ASP A 58 -2.03 7.99 12.29
C ASP A 58 -0.54 7.71 12.44
N PHE A 59 0.12 7.31 11.36
CA PHE A 59 1.57 7.05 11.39
C PHE A 59 2.37 8.32 11.68
N ARG A 60 1.96 9.47 11.13
CA ARG A 60 2.62 10.76 11.41
C ARG A 60 2.33 11.26 12.82
N LYS A 61 1.06 11.29 13.22
CA LYS A 61 0.61 11.93 14.45
C LYS A 61 0.85 11.07 15.70
N ILE A 62 0.62 9.76 15.60
CA ILE A 62 0.64 8.85 16.75
C ILE A 62 1.96 8.09 16.81
N VAL A 63 2.42 7.53 15.69
CA VAL A 63 3.59 6.66 15.65
C VAL A 63 4.90 7.46 15.47
N GLY A 64 4.82 8.68 14.89
CA GLY A 64 5.99 9.53 14.66
C GLY A 64 6.89 9.01 13.53
N ILE A 65 6.30 8.42 12.49
CA ILE A 65 6.99 8.03 11.25
C ILE A 65 6.59 9.01 10.15
N GLU A 66 7.55 9.48 9.38
CA GLU A 66 7.28 10.27 8.18
C GLU A 66 6.53 9.40 7.16
N ALA A 67 5.34 9.83 6.75
CA ALA A 67 4.46 9.05 5.90
C ALA A 67 3.74 9.91 4.87
N TYR A 68 3.47 9.33 3.69
CA TYR A 68 2.81 9.98 2.56
C TYR A 68 1.87 9.04 1.83
N ALA A 69 0.81 9.60 1.23
CA ALA A 69 -0.01 8.93 0.23
C ALA A 69 -0.04 9.82 -1.03
N PRO A 70 0.40 9.34 -2.19
CA PRO A 70 0.38 10.14 -3.43
C PRO A 70 -1.00 10.67 -3.80
N THR A 71 -2.05 9.97 -3.40
CA THR A 71 -3.44 10.35 -3.61
C THR A 71 -3.90 11.57 -2.81
N ASP A 72 -3.13 12.01 -1.80
CA ASP A 72 -3.47 13.20 -1.02
C ASP A 72 -3.15 14.51 -1.76
N ASN A 73 -2.28 14.47 -2.77
CA ASN A 73 -2.03 15.59 -3.66
C ASN A 73 -2.88 15.45 -4.92
N VAL A 74 -4.10 15.95 -4.87
CA VAL A 74 -5.05 15.87 -5.99
C VAL A 74 -4.53 16.56 -7.25
N SER A 75 -3.74 17.64 -7.11
CA SER A 75 -3.18 18.36 -8.27
C SER A 75 -2.17 17.50 -9.03
N GLU A 76 -1.21 16.90 -8.36
CA GLU A 76 -0.23 16.02 -9.00
C GLU A 76 -0.90 14.75 -9.55
N LEU A 77 -1.80 14.14 -8.80
CA LEU A 77 -2.55 12.96 -9.22
C LEU A 77 -3.29 13.21 -10.56
N THR A 78 -4.01 14.32 -10.65
CA THR A 78 -4.82 14.64 -11.83
C THR A 78 -3.95 15.09 -13.00
N ALA A 79 -2.89 15.88 -12.76
CA ALA A 79 -1.96 16.30 -13.80
C ALA A 79 -1.25 15.09 -14.44
N ARG A 80 -0.68 14.21 -13.63
CA ARG A 80 -0.02 13.00 -14.14
C ARG A 80 -0.99 12.07 -14.87
N THR A 81 -2.20 11.91 -14.37
CA THR A 81 -3.22 11.10 -15.04
C THR A 81 -3.53 11.67 -16.43
N ASN A 82 -3.65 12.99 -16.54
CA ASN A 82 -3.97 13.68 -17.80
C ASN A 82 -2.83 13.66 -18.81
N ASP A 83 -1.59 13.89 -18.34
CA ASP A 83 -0.45 14.19 -19.21
C ASP A 83 0.41 12.94 -19.48
N GLU A 84 0.52 12.03 -18.51
CA GLU A 84 1.45 10.90 -18.54
C GLU A 84 0.74 9.52 -18.46
N GLY A 85 -0.53 9.53 -18.03
CA GLY A 85 -1.35 8.33 -17.86
C GLY A 85 -1.43 7.82 -16.43
N TRP A 86 -2.53 7.12 -16.13
CA TRP A 86 -2.85 6.60 -14.80
C TRP A 86 -1.78 5.67 -14.20
N ASP A 87 -1.07 4.96 -15.02
CA ASP A 87 -0.05 4.00 -14.63
C ASP A 87 1.23 4.66 -14.09
N THR A 88 1.41 5.97 -14.26
CA THR A 88 2.58 6.73 -13.81
C THR A 88 2.40 7.34 -12.42
N VAL A 89 1.17 7.53 -11.97
CA VAL A 89 0.85 8.38 -10.79
C VAL A 89 1.61 7.99 -9.51
N PHE A 90 1.84 6.71 -9.26
CA PHE A 90 2.56 6.28 -8.06
C PHE A 90 4.07 6.19 -8.29
N ILE A 91 4.49 5.60 -9.40
CA ILE A 91 5.93 5.43 -9.67
C ILE A 91 6.66 6.77 -9.77
N GLU A 92 6.07 7.76 -10.45
CA GLU A 92 6.73 9.06 -10.59
C GLU A 92 6.76 9.83 -9.25
N TRP A 93 5.71 9.71 -8.43
CA TRP A 93 5.74 10.21 -7.07
C TRP A 93 6.91 9.62 -6.26
N LEU A 94 7.07 8.29 -6.29
CA LEU A 94 8.13 7.60 -5.57
C LEU A 94 9.54 7.99 -6.06
N LYS A 95 9.72 8.17 -7.36
CA LYS A 95 10.99 8.63 -7.95
C LYS A 95 11.36 10.03 -7.48
N ILE A 96 10.41 10.99 -7.56
CA ILE A 96 10.63 12.37 -7.10
C ILE A 96 10.89 12.42 -5.59
N SER A 97 10.22 11.56 -4.84
CA SER A 97 10.45 11.38 -3.40
C SER A 97 11.80 10.70 -3.09
N ARG A 98 12.54 10.25 -4.10
CA ARG A 98 13.81 9.54 -3.94
C ARG A 98 13.68 8.33 -3.01
N LEU A 99 12.67 7.50 -3.30
CA LEU A 99 12.46 6.24 -2.58
C LEU A 99 13.78 5.45 -2.52
N ASN A 100 14.11 4.89 -1.37
CA ASN A 100 15.36 4.17 -1.14
C ASN A 100 15.19 2.99 -0.17
N ASP A 101 16.26 2.29 0.13
CA ASP A 101 16.31 1.05 0.92
C ASP A 101 15.96 1.20 2.41
N LYS A 102 15.88 2.43 2.93
CA LYS A 102 15.39 2.70 4.30
C LYS A 102 13.87 2.86 4.37
N ASP A 103 13.24 3.12 3.22
CA ASP A 103 11.82 3.39 3.13
C ASP A 103 11.01 2.09 2.99
N ALA A 104 9.71 2.19 3.23
CA ALA A 104 8.78 1.12 2.90
C ALA A 104 7.57 1.63 2.10
N VAL A 105 7.13 0.82 1.15
CA VAL A 105 5.86 0.97 0.46
C VAL A 105 4.83 0.08 1.16
N PHE A 106 3.75 0.70 1.62
CA PHE A 106 2.64 0.00 2.26
C PHE A 106 1.41 0.02 1.35
N VAL A 107 0.93 -1.16 0.99
CA VAL A 107 -0.17 -1.33 0.04
C VAL A 107 -1.48 -1.63 0.75
N PHE A 108 -2.54 -0.90 0.39
CA PHE A 108 -3.91 -1.35 0.61
C PHE A 108 -4.54 -1.66 -0.74
N SER A 109 -4.94 -2.91 -0.96
CA SER A 109 -5.55 -3.29 -2.23
C SER A 109 -6.45 -4.53 -2.10
N VAL A 110 -7.62 -4.48 -2.71
CA VAL A 110 -8.54 -5.64 -2.76
C VAL A 110 -7.95 -6.79 -3.55
N GLY A 111 -7.24 -6.52 -4.65
CA GLY A 111 -6.74 -7.56 -5.56
C GLY A 111 -5.23 -7.55 -5.77
N GLY A 112 -4.49 -6.65 -5.10
CA GLY A 112 -3.03 -6.61 -5.16
C GLY A 112 -2.39 -6.23 -6.50
N GLY A 113 -3.18 -5.90 -7.51
CA GLY A 113 -2.71 -5.64 -8.88
C GLY A 113 -2.45 -6.93 -9.69
N ASN A 114 -2.44 -6.81 -11.01
CA ASN A 114 -2.15 -7.93 -11.91
C ASN A 114 -1.47 -7.42 -13.17
N LEU A 115 -0.24 -7.87 -13.42
CA LEU A 115 0.58 -7.43 -14.55
C LEU A 115 0.00 -7.93 -15.89
N GLU A 116 -0.41 -9.19 -15.98
CA GLU A 116 -0.89 -9.81 -17.22
C GLU A 116 -2.23 -9.23 -17.67
N LYS A 117 -3.13 -9.01 -16.69
CA LYS A 117 -4.48 -8.49 -16.92
C LYS A 117 -4.53 -6.96 -16.90
N ASN A 118 -3.40 -6.29 -16.71
CA ASN A 118 -3.29 -4.83 -16.60
C ASN A 118 -4.25 -4.24 -15.54
N VAL A 119 -4.41 -4.92 -14.40
CA VAL A 119 -5.22 -4.44 -13.28
C VAL A 119 -4.32 -3.65 -12.32
N SER A 120 -4.72 -2.41 -12.02
CA SER A 120 -3.96 -1.47 -11.18
C SER A 120 -2.50 -1.32 -11.65
N PRO A 121 -2.25 -0.95 -12.93
CA PRO A 121 -0.89 -0.84 -13.47
C PRO A 121 -0.04 0.20 -12.73
N ASN A 122 -0.66 1.23 -12.18
CA ASN A 122 -0.02 2.21 -11.31
C ASN A 122 0.62 1.56 -10.07
N LEU A 123 -0.10 0.63 -9.42
CA LEU A 123 0.41 -0.11 -8.28
C LEU A 123 1.55 -1.05 -8.70
N VAL A 124 1.36 -1.84 -9.76
CA VAL A 124 2.36 -2.78 -10.27
C VAL A 124 3.68 -2.08 -10.58
N ARG A 125 3.65 -0.95 -11.33
CA ARG A 125 4.85 -0.18 -11.67
C ARG A 125 5.56 0.39 -10.43
N ALA A 126 4.79 0.89 -9.47
CA ALA A 126 5.34 1.41 -8.23
C ALA A 126 6.07 0.32 -7.42
N LEU A 127 5.50 -0.87 -7.34
CA LEU A 127 6.10 -2.01 -6.64
C LEU A 127 7.35 -2.53 -7.34
N GLN A 128 7.36 -2.58 -8.67
CA GLN A 128 8.57 -2.90 -9.44
C GLN A 128 9.69 -1.90 -9.15
N HIS A 129 9.37 -0.61 -9.09
CA HIS A 129 10.35 0.43 -8.72
C HIS A 129 10.82 0.28 -7.28
N ALA A 130 9.91 0.08 -6.32
CA ALA A 130 10.27 -0.12 -4.92
C ALA A 130 11.26 -1.29 -4.76
N LYS A 131 10.98 -2.42 -5.40
CA LYS A 131 11.88 -3.57 -5.43
C LYS A 131 13.26 -3.22 -6.03
N SER A 132 13.27 -2.47 -7.13
CA SER A 132 14.52 -2.13 -7.82
C SER A 132 15.46 -1.23 -7.02
N VAL A 133 14.93 -0.42 -6.09
CA VAL A 133 15.70 0.47 -5.21
C VAL A 133 15.93 -0.11 -3.81
N GLY A 134 15.47 -1.35 -3.56
CA GLY A 134 15.64 -2.03 -2.29
C GLY A 134 14.70 -1.58 -1.18
N ALA A 135 13.68 -0.77 -1.48
CA ALA A 135 12.68 -0.38 -0.50
C ALA A 135 11.83 -1.60 -0.07
N ALA A 136 11.49 -1.66 1.20
CA ALA A 136 10.65 -2.73 1.70
C ALA A 136 9.22 -2.61 1.14
N ILE A 137 8.57 -3.75 0.92
CA ILE A 137 7.17 -3.82 0.48
C ILE A 137 6.38 -4.61 1.52
N THR A 138 5.27 -4.06 1.95
CA THR A 138 4.32 -4.70 2.86
C THR A 138 2.91 -4.20 2.58
N GLY A 139 1.90 -4.76 3.25
CA GLY A 139 0.54 -4.25 3.09
C GLY A 139 -0.55 -5.22 3.50
N VAL A 140 -1.79 -4.80 3.25
CA VAL A 140 -2.99 -5.60 3.43
C VAL A 140 -3.67 -5.75 2.08
N VAL A 141 -3.74 -6.98 1.61
CA VAL A 141 -4.31 -7.34 0.31
C VAL A 141 -5.37 -8.43 0.47
N GLY A 142 -6.40 -8.34 -0.34
CA GLY A 142 -7.45 -9.35 -0.39
C GLY A 142 -7.20 -10.40 -1.48
N ARG A 143 -8.16 -11.29 -1.66
CA ARG A 143 -8.13 -12.40 -2.63
C ARG A 143 -6.86 -13.25 -2.48
N ASP A 144 -6.14 -13.46 -3.56
CA ASP A 144 -4.85 -14.16 -3.62
C ASP A 144 -3.63 -13.24 -3.43
N GLY A 145 -3.86 -11.97 -3.15
CA GLY A 145 -2.82 -10.95 -2.97
C GLY A 145 -2.23 -10.38 -4.26
N GLY A 146 -2.53 -10.97 -5.40
CA GLY A 146 -2.10 -10.52 -6.72
C GLY A 146 -0.61 -10.28 -6.84
N PHE A 147 -0.22 -9.28 -7.63
CA PHE A 147 1.19 -8.91 -7.84
C PHE A 147 1.88 -8.48 -6.53
N THR A 148 1.15 -7.82 -5.64
CA THR A 148 1.71 -7.35 -4.35
C THR A 148 2.25 -8.49 -3.50
N ALA A 149 1.59 -9.65 -3.49
CA ALA A 149 2.02 -10.80 -2.70
C ALA A 149 3.21 -11.57 -3.34
N THR A 150 3.54 -11.30 -4.60
CA THR A 150 4.57 -12.05 -5.34
C THR A 150 5.84 -11.25 -5.63
N VAL A 151 5.82 -9.93 -5.45
CA VAL A 151 6.95 -9.03 -5.70
C VAL A 151 8.01 -9.01 -4.55
#